data_e522124ac494579a299b5586127fb7cf
#
_entry.id   e522124ac494579a299b5586127fb7cf
#
_cell.length_a   1.000
_cell.length_b   1.000
_cell.length_c   1.000
_cell.angle_alpha   90.00
_cell.angle_beta   90.00
_cell.angle_gamma   90.00
#
_symmetry.space_group_name_H-M   'P 1'
#
loop_
_entity.id
_entity.type
_entity.pdbx_description
1 polymer ?
#
loop_
_entity_poly.entity_id
_entity_poly.type
_entity_poly.pdbx_seq_one_letter_code
_entity_poly.pdbx_strand_id
1 'polypeptide(L)'
;MLPDGAYSPKFPEQVGKTADDKFIIDGAIGTVPGAHGKALADFNQKWAVTGKPLTSYLQHTWDATALLMLAAQSAKTNTGEGIKSKIREVAGGPGEEVSDLCQAMTMLKAGKKINYQGASGNVDIDAQGDVIGTY
;
A
#
# COMPACT_ATOMS: atom_id res chain seq x y z
N MET A 1 22.26 10.81 2.98
CA MET A 1 20.95 10.26 2.54
C MET A 1 20.27 9.62 3.75
N LEU A 2 18.99 9.87 3.94
CA LEU A 2 18.18 9.34 5.06
C LEU A 2 17.22 8.27 4.56
N PRO A 3 16.99 7.20 5.35
CA PRO A 3 15.97 6.20 5.03
C PRO A 3 14.57 6.75 5.32
N ASP A 4 13.57 6.05 4.81
CA ASP A 4 12.14 6.36 4.97
C ASP A 4 11.68 6.44 6.43
N GLY A 5 12.27 5.64 7.32
CA GLY A 5 12.00 5.70 8.77
C GLY A 5 12.36 7.04 9.42
N ALA A 6 13.20 7.86 8.77
CA ALA A 6 13.52 9.22 9.21
C ALA A 6 12.51 10.29 8.72
N TYR A 7 11.54 9.91 7.88
CA TYR A 7 10.52 10.82 7.37
C TYR A 7 9.46 11.13 8.44
N SER A 8 9.79 12.08 9.31
CA SER A 8 8.92 12.54 10.38
C SER A 8 9.09 14.04 10.60
N PRO A 9 8.01 14.81 10.79
CA PRO A 9 8.09 16.24 11.13
C PRO A 9 8.87 16.51 12.41
N LYS A 10 8.95 15.54 13.32
CA LYS A 10 9.66 15.64 14.59
C LYS A 10 11.13 15.26 14.50
N PHE A 11 11.55 14.61 13.42
CA PHE A 11 12.92 14.10 13.30
C PHE A 11 13.98 15.19 13.35
N PRO A 12 13.84 16.35 12.68
CA PRO A 12 14.79 17.45 12.79
C PRO A 12 14.98 17.94 14.22
N GLU A 13 13.89 18.06 14.99
CA GLU A 13 13.93 18.47 16.40
C GLU A 13 14.60 17.42 17.29
N GLN A 14 14.36 16.14 17.01
CA GLN A 14 14.96 15.03 17.78
C GLN A 14 16.47 14.92 17.57
N VAL A 15 16.94 15.21 16.36
CA VAL A 15 18.38 15.23 16.04
C VAL A 15 19.05 16.46 16.67
N GLY A 16 18.31 17.58 16.77
CA GLY A 16 18.78 18.78 17.39
C GLY A 16 19.37 19.81 16.43
N LYS A 17 19.92 20.87 17.03
CA LYS A 17 20.45 22.04 16.33
C LYS A 17 21.91 22.29 16.65
N THR A 18 22.58 22.97 15.74
CA THR A 18 23.93 23.50 15.90
C THR A 18 23.92 24.75 16.84
N ALA A 19 25.10 25.23 17.20
CA ALA A 19 25.24 26.47 17.98
C ALA A 19 24.64 27.72 17.29
N ASP A 20 24.54 27.69 15.96
CA ASP A 20 23.95 28.76 15.12
C ASP A 20 22.44 28.58 14.89
N ASP A 21 21.76 27.77 15.71
CA ASP A 21 20.32 27.49 15.68
C ASP A 21 19.83 26.83 14.36
N LYS A 22 20.71 26.22 13.57
CA LYS A 22 20.35 25.45 12.37
C LYS A 22 20.17 23.98 12.71
N PHE A 23 19.21 23.31 12.06
CA PHE A 23 19.07 21.87 12.26
C PHE A 23 20.33 21.13 11.76
N ILE A 24 20.82 20.17 12.54
CA ILE A 24 22.00 19.37 12.21
C ILE A 24 21.83 18.63 10.87
N ILE A 25 20.58 18.27 10.54
CA ILE A 25 20.23 17.57 9.31
C ILE A 25 19.83 18.50 8.15
N ASP A 26 20.05 19.81 8.29
CA ASP A 26 19.75 20.75 7.21
C ASP A 26 20.46 20.37 5.92
N GLY A 27 19.73 20.32 4.81
CA GLY A 27 20.22 19.83 3.52
C GLY A 27 20.27 18.30 3.36
N ALA A 28 19.85 17.52 4.37
CA ALA A 28 19.72 16.09 4.20
C ALA A 28 18.59 15.74 3.22
N ILE A 29 18.81 14.73 2.39
CA ILE A 29 17.83 14.19 1.45
C ILE A 29 17.56 12.73 1.75
N GLY A 30 16.35 12.29 1.47
CA GLY A 30 15.93 10.90 1.65
C GLY A 30 14.86 10.52 0.66
N THR A 31 14.52 9.23 0.63
CA THR A 31 13.43 8.69 -0.18
C THR A 31 12.42 7.99 0.72
N VAL A 32 11.17 8.00 0.30
CA VAL A 32 10.07 7.24 0.91
C VAL A 32 9.33 6.50 -0.19
N PRO A 33 8.68 5.36 0.10
CA PRO A 33 7.83 4.70 -0.86
C PRO A 33 6.72 5.63 -1.37
N GLY A 34 6.64 5.78 -2.69
CA GLY A 34 5.61 6.55 -3.38
C GLY A 34 4.32 5.76 -3.57
N ALA A 35 3.26 6.45 -3.98
CA ALA A 35 2.02 5.83 -4.39
C ALA A 35 1.58 6.39 -5.76
N HIS A 36 1.28 5.49 -6.70
CA HIS A 36 0.95 5.83 -8.09
C HIS A 36 -0.05 4.85 -8.72
N GLY A 37 -0.73 4.05 -7.91
CA GLY A 37 -1.62 3.00 -8.37
C GLY A 37 -2.93 3.52 -8.99
N LYS A 38 -3.60 2.65 -9.75
CA LYS A 38 -4.88 2.98 -10.42
C LYS A 38 -5.98 3.36 -9.42
N ALA A 39 -5.95 2.80 -8.20
CA ALA A 39 -6.92 3.13 -7.14
C ALA A 39 -6.54 4.37 -6.31
N LEU A 40 -5.42 5.07 -6.60
CA LEU A 40 -4.93 6.17 -5.76
C LEU A 40 -5.93 7.32 -5.62
N ALA A 41 -6.57 7.73 -6.73
CA ALA A 41 -7.52 8.83 -6.70
C ALA A 41 -8.75 8.50 -5.84
N ASP A 42 -9.29 7.30 -5.99
CA ASP A 42 -10.43 6.81 -5.19
C ASP A 42 -10.05 6.68 -3.70
N PHE A 43 -8.86 6.13 -3.40
CA PHE A 43 -8.34 6.07 -2.05
C PHE A 43 -8.26 7.48 -1.42
N ASN A 44 -7.68 8.44 -2.12
CA ASN A 44 -7.51 9.80 -1.60
C ASN A 44 -8.86 10.47 -1.32
N GLN A 45 -9.88 10.26 -2.16
CA GLN A 45 -11.23 10.77 -1.92
C GLN A 45 -11.85 10.14 -0.65
N LYS A 46 -11.75 8.82 -0.50
CA LYS A 46 -12.24 8.10 0.68
C LYS A 46 -11.50 8.52 1.95
N TRP A 47 -10.19 8.73 1.86
CA TRP A 47 -9.38 9.17 3.00
C TRP A 47 -9.72 10.60 3.44
N ALA A 48 -9.95 11.51 2.50
CA ALA A 48 -10.29 12.91 2.79
C ALA A 48 -11.52 13.04 3.69
N VAL A 49 -12.49 12.13 3.58
CA VAL A 49 -13.69 12.10 4.44
C VAL A 49 -13.34 11.90 5.93
N THR A 50 -12.20 11.29 6.23
CA THR A 50 -11.77 11.07 7.62
C THR A 50 -11.28 12.35 8.30
N GLY A 51 -10.95 13.41 7.56
CA GLY A 51 -10.32 14.64 8.06
C GLY A 51 -8.89 14.46 8.57
N LYS A 52 -8.28 13.28 8.38
CA LYS A 52 -6.92 12.98 8.81
C LYS A 52 -5.91 13.31 7.72
N PRO A 53 -4.68 13.76 8.09
CA PRO A 53 -3.63 14.00 7.11
C PRO A 53 -3.21 12.69 6.43
N LEU A 54 -2.79 12.80 5.16
CA LEU A 54 -2.09 11.71 4.48
C LEU A 54 -0.70 11.56 5.10
N THR A 55 -0.33 10.34 5.43
CA THR A 55 1.01 9.99 5.92
C THR A 55 1.60 8.89 5.05
N SER A 56 2.91 8.66 5.18
CA SER A 56 3.59 7.57 4.47
C SER A 56 2.92 6.22 4.76
N TYR A 57 2.92 5.35 3.76
CA TYR A 57 2.41 3.98 3.83
C TYR A 57 0.89 3.77 3.95
N LEU A 58 0.08 4.82 3.99
CA LEU A 58 -1.39 4.65 4.08
C LEU A 58 -1.94 3.85 2.90
N GLN A 59 -1.53 4.18 1.68
CA GLN A 59 -1.94 3.48 0.47
C GLN A 59 -1.46 2.02 0.47
N HIS A 60 -0.22 1.79 0.93
CA HIS A 60 0.35 0.45 1.04
C HIS A 60 -0.40 -0.40 2.08
N THR A 61 -0.76 0.19 3.22
CA THR A 61 -1.56 -0.47 4.26
C THR A 61 -2.96 -0.80 3.76
N TRP A 62 -3.56 0.12 3.00
CA TRP A 62 -4.86 -0.12 2.34
C TRP A 62 -4.77 -1.33 1.42
N ASP A 63 -3.80 -1.36 0.51
CA ASP A 63 -3.65 -2.45 -0.46
C ASP A 63 -3.34 -3.78 0.21
N ALA A 64 -2.46 -3.79 1.21
CA ALA A 64 -2.16 -5.00 1.99
C ALA A 64 -3.44 -5.56 2.64
N THR A 65 -4.26 -4.68 3.23
CA THR A 65 -5.54 -5.08 3.84
C THR A 65 -6.51 -5.60 2.78
N ALA A 66 -6.63 -4.89 1.64
CA ALA A 66 -7.48 -5.30 0.53
C ALA A 66 -7.09 -6.69 0.00
N LEU A 67 -5.80 -6.94 -0.23
CA LEU A 67 -5.30 -8.23 -0.70
C LEU A 67 -5.63 -9.37 0.27
N LEU A 68 -5.48 -9.15 1.58
CA LEU A 68 -5.86 -10.16 2.58
C LEU A 68 -7.36 -10.49 2.53
N MET A 69 -8.20 -9.47 2.40
CA MET A 69 -9.67 -9.64 2.31
C MET A 69 -10.06 -10.37 1.02
N LEU A 70 -9.49 -9.97 -0.11
CA LEU A 70 -9.74 -10.58 -1.43
C LEU A 70 -9.25 -12.04 -1.46
N ALA A 71 -8.09 -12.32 -0.90
CA ALA A 71 -7.56 -13.67 -0.80
C ALA A 71 -8.44 -14.57 0.08
N ALA A 72 -8.89 -14.08 1.24
CA ALA A 72 -9.82 -14.80 2.10
C ALA A 72 -11.16 -15.10 1.38
N GLN A 73 -11.69 -14.12 0.65
CA GLN A 73 -12.92 -14.28 -0.16
C GLN A 73 -12.72 -15.32 -1.27
N SER A 74 -11.59 -15.27 -1.98
CA SER A 74 -11.25 -16.23 -3.04
C SER A 74 -11.06 -17.64 -2.50
N ALA A 75 -10.42 -17.77 -1.33
CA ALA A 75 -10.20 -19.05 -0.65
C ALA A 75 -11.45 -19.60 0.05
N LYS A 76 -12.49 -18.77 0.23
CA LYS A 76 -13.70 -19.06 1.04
C LYS A 76 -13.36 -19.49 2.48
N THR A 77 -12.28 -18.97 3.02
CA THR A 77 -11.80 -19.19 4.39
C THR A 77 -10.93 -18.04 4.85
N ASN A 78 -10.88 -17.80 6.17
CA ASN A 78 -10.04 -16.79 6.78
C ASN A 78 -8.78 -17.38 7.48
N THR A 79 -8.44 -18.63 7.18
CA THR A 79 -7.21 -19.24 7.70
C THR A 79 -5.99 -18.68 6.96
N GLY A 80 -4.85 -18.60 7.67
CA GLY A 80 -3.59 -18.14 7.07
C GLY A 80 -3.18 -18.96 5.85
N GLU A 81 -3.38 -20.29 5.86
CA GLU A 81 -3.11 -21.17 4.72
C GLU A 81 -4.02 -20.87 3.52
N GLY A 82 -5.30 -20.66 3.76
CA GLY A 82 -6.25 -20.29 2.71
C GLY A 82 -5.86 -18.97 2.05
N ILE A 83 -5.57 -17.93 2.84
CA ILE A 83 -5.14 -16.62 2.36
C ILE A 83 -3.83 -16.76 1.55
N LYS A 84 -2.83 -17.45 2.10
CA LYS A 84 -1.54 -17.70 1.43
C LYS A 84 -1.72 -18.37 0.06
N SER A 85 -2.68 -19.31 -0.05
CA SER A 85 -2.94 -20.04 -1.30
C SER A 85 -3.51 -19.17 -2.41
N LYS A 86 -4.11 -18.00 -2.09
CA LYS A 86 -4.86 -17.16 -3.02
C LYS A 86 -4.31 -15.74 -3.19
N ILE A 87 -3.46 -15.26 -2.29
CA ILE A 87 -3.04 -13.86 -2.30
C ILE A 87 -2.35 -13.45 -3.59
N ARG A 88 -1.49 -14.29 -4.17
CA ARG A 88 -0.84 -14.03 -5.46
C ARG A 88 -1.84 -14.05 -6.63
N GLU A 89 -2.82 -14.95 -6.57
CA GLU A 89 -3.83 -15.07 -7.62
C GLU A 89 -4.69 -13.80 -7.70
N VAL A 90 -5.07 -13.21 -6.57
CA VAL A 90 -5.89 -11.99 -6.55
C VAL A 90 -5.07 -10.72 -6.78
N ALA A 91 -3.77 -10.74 -6.45
CA ALA A 91 -2.86 -9.61 -6.63
C ALA A 91 -2.48 -9.39 -8.10
N GLY A 92 -1.93 -10.40 -8.77
CA GLY A 92 -1.37 -10.30 -10.12
C GLY A 92 -1.69 -11.50 -11.02
N GLY A 93 -2.69 -12.28 -10.66
CA GLY A 93 -3.08 -13.46 -11.43
C GLY A 93 -3.80 -13.13 -12.75
N PRO A 94 -3.99 -14.11 -13.61
CA PRO A 94 -4.78 -13.92 -14.82
C PRO A 94 -6.24 -13.70 -14.45
N GLY A 95 -6.75 -12.48 -14.63
CA GLY A 95 -8.12 -12.09 -14.31
C GLY A 95 -8.47 -10.71 -14.83
N GLU A 96 -9.69 -10.30 -14.58
CA GLU A 96 -10.17 -8.97 -14.94
C GLU A 96 -9.54 -7.93 -14.00
N GLU A 97 -8.94 -6.87 -14.54
CA GLU A 97 -8.40 -5.79 -13.74
C GLU A 97 -9.51 -5.05 -13.00
N VAL A 98 -9.32 -4.84 -11.71
CA VAL A 98 -10.28 -4.16 -10.85
C VAL A 98 -9.56 -3.36 -9.76
N SER A 99 -9.92 -2.10 -9.59
CA SER A 99 -9.35 -1.20 -8.58
C SER A 99 -10.32 -0.89 -7.43
N ASP A 100 -11.63 -1.08 -7.63
CA ASP A 100 -12.61 -0.93 -6.56
C ASP A 100 -12.74 -2.21 -5.75
N LEU A 101 -12.51 -2.11 -4.43
CA LEU A 101 -12.53 -3.25 -3.51
C LEU A 101 -13.90 -3.94 -3.44
N CYS A 102 -15.00 -3.17 -3.43
CA CYS A 102 -16.35 -3.73 -3.35
C CYS A 102 -16.71 -4.49 -4.64
N GLN A 103 -16.33 -3.95 -5.78
CA GLN A 103 -16.47 -4.62 -7.08
C GLN A 103 -15.66 -5.91 -7.11
N ALA A 104 -14.39 -5.86 -6.69
CA ALA A 104 -13.51 -7.03 -6.62
C ALA A 104 -14.11 -8.16 -5.76
N MET A 105 -14.63 -7.81 -4.58
CA MET A 105 -15.32 -8.75 -3.69
C MET A 105 -16.55 -9.38 -4.34
N THR A 106 -17.32 -8.59 -5.08
CA THR A 106 -18.51 -9.05 -5.80
C THR A 106 -18.15 -10.02 -6.92
N MET A 107 -17.09 -9.70 -7.67
CA MET A 107 -16.57 -10.55 -8.74
C MET A 107 -16.10 -11.90 -8.20
N LEU A 108 -15.35 -11.91 -7.10
CA LEU A 108 -14.89 -13.15 -6.44
C LEU A 108 -16.05 -14.00 -5.92
N LYS A 109 -17.08 -13.35 -5.35
CA LYS A 109 -18.32 -14.06 -4.94
C LYS A 109 -19.00 -14.75 -6.12
N ALA A 110 -18.97 -14.12 -7.29
CA ALA A 110 -19.52 -14.68 -8.52
C ALA A 110 -18.58 -15.73 -9.17
N GLY A 111 -17.46 -16.08 -8.55
CA GLY A 111 -16.51 -17.05 -9.06
C GLY A 111 -15.61 -16.54 -10.19
N LYS A 112 -15.58 -15.23 -10.44
CA LYS A 112 -14.69 -14.62 -11.43
C LYS A 112 -13.26 -14.54 -10.88
N LYS A 113 -12.29 -14.56 -11.80
CA LYS A 113 -10.89 -14.25 -11.49
C LYS A 113 -10.65 -12.77 -11.65
N ILE A 114 -9.85 -12.21 -10.75
CA ILE A 114 -9.49 -10.79 -10.74
C ILE A 114 -7.98 -10.60 -10.78
N ASN A 115 -7.57 -9.39 -11.16
CA ASN A 115 -6.25 -8.82 -10.99
C ASN A 115 -6.43 -7.47 -10.29
N TYR A 116 -6.18 -7.42 -8.98
CA TYR A 116 -6.43 -6.22 -8.18
C TYR A 116 -5.37 -5.14 -8.46
N GLN A 117 -5.83 -3.93 -8.77
CA GLN A 117 -5.00 -2.77 -9.04
C GLN A 117 -5.01 -1.84 -7.84
N GLY A 118 -3.89 -1.75 -7.13
CA GLY A 118 -3.79 -1.06 -5.85
C GLY A 118 -3.77 0.46 -5.95
N ALA A 119 -3.85 1.11 -4.78
CA ALA A 119 -3.66 2.54 -4.60
C ALA A 119 -2.17 2.91 -4.50
N SER A 120 -1.35 2.06 -3.89
CA SER A 120 0.10 2.28 -3.79
C SER A 120 0.82 2.08 -5.12
N GLY A 121 0.35 1.17 -5.95
CA GLY A 121 0.96 0.85 -7.24
C GLY A 121 0.47 -0.46 -7.79
N ASN A 122 1.26 -1.07 -8.64
CA ASN A 122 1.11 -2.47 -9.00
C ASN A 122 1.45 -3.33 -7.77
N VAL A 123 0.53 -4.17 -7.37
CA VAL A 123 0.64 -5.02 -6.17
C VAL A 123 0.88 -6.50 -6.53
N ASP A 124 1.33 -6.78 -7.75
CA ASP A 124 1.67 -8.12 -8.19
C ASP A 124 2.77 -8.72 -7.30
N ILE A 125 2.48 -9.87 -6.70
CA ILE A 125 3.42 -10.57 -5.82
C ILE A 125 4.16 -11.64 -6.65
N ASP A 126 5.46 -11.52 -6.75
CA ASP A 126 6.30 -12.44 -7.51
C ASP A 126 6.50 -13.82 -6.81
N ALA A 127 7.33 -14.68 -7.42
CA ALA A 127 7.59 -16.02 -6.89
C ALA A 127 8.33 -16.02 -5.55
N GLN A 128 9.09 -14.98 -5.26
CA GLN A 128 9.83 -14.77 -4.02
C GLN A 128 8.94 -14.19 -2.91
N GLY A 129 7.82 -13.58 -3.26
CA GLY A 129 6.90 -12.92 -2.33
C GLY A 129 7.08 -11.41 -2.31
N ASP A 130 7.83 -10.86 -3.26
CA ASP A 130 8.14 -9.44 -3.36
C ASP A 130 7.18 -8.72 -4.29
N VAL A 131 7.03 -7.40 -4.06
CA VAL A 131 6.28 -6.47 -4.91
C VAL A 131 7.24 -5.37 -5.36
N ILE A 132 7.19 -5.00 -6.64
CA ILE A 132 8.01 -3.89 -7.16
C ILE A 132 7.41 -2.56 -6.67
N GLY A 133 8.15 -1.88 -5.79
CA GLY A 133 7.81 -0.56 -5.26
C GLY A 133 8.49 0.58 -6.03
N THR A 134 7.97 1.80 -5.85
CA THR A 134 8.58 3.06 -6.34
C THR A 134 8.99 3.91 -5.15
N TYR A 135 10.20 4.54 -5.24
CA TYR A 135 10.79 5.41 -4.22
C TYR A 135 11.08 6.79 -4.77
#